data_0ca9d5892ccbc0d390680c8d360e6fd5
#
_entry.id   0ca9d5892ccbc0d390680c8d360e6fd5
#
_cell.length_a   1.000
_cell.length_b   1.000
_cell.length_c   1.000
_cell.angle_alpha   90.00
_cell.angle_beta   90.00
_cell.angle_gamma   90.00
#
_symmetry.space_group_name_H-M   'P 1'
#
loop_
_entity.id
_entity.type
_entity.pdbx_description
1 polymer ?
#
loop_
_entity_poly.entity_id
_entity_poly.type
_entity_poly.pdbx_seq_one_letter_code
_entity_poly.pdbx_strand_id
1 'polypeptide(L)'
;GRLVSLWKHALTSISEDGGNTWAQPVERAKGFVNSNAKIWGQRLSDGTYATVYNPSEFRWPLAISLSKDGLEYTTLNLVHGEITPMRYGGNYKSFGPQYVRGIQEGNGTPPDGDLWVTYSMNKEDMWVSHIPVPVRAHASEHADDDFAGYKDLSELTDWNLYSLQWAPVSLDGKWLVLQDKDLFDYAR
;
A
#
# COMPACT_ATOMS: atom_id res chain seq x y z
N GLY A 1 -15.08 -20.81 -14.73
CA GLY A 1 -14.23 -20.83 -13.54
C GLY A 1 -14.68 -19.75 -12.56
N ARG A 2 -14.27 -19.88 -11.32
CA ARG A 2 -14.61 -18.94 -10.26
C ARG A 2 -13.89 -17.59 -10.47
N LEU A 3 -14.65 -16.50 -10.38
CA LEU A 3 -14.13 -15.14 -10.39
C LEU A 3 -14.47 -14.43 -9.08
N VAL A 4 -13.57 -13.59 -8.62
CA VAL A 4 -13.80 -12.70 -7.48
C VAL A 4 -13.73 -11.26 -7.98
N SER A 5 -14.75 -10.49 -7.70
CA SER A 5 -14.77 -9.06 -7.94
C SER A 5 -14.55 -8.32 -6.64
N LEU A 6 -13.64 -7.38 -6.63
CA LEU A 6 -13.30 -6.56 -5.48
C LEU A 6 -13.42 -5.09 -5.85
N TRP A 7 -14.22 -4.34 -5.10
CA TRP A 7 -14.47 -2.92 -5.33
C TRP A 7 -13.98 -2.05 -4.18
N LYS A 8 -14.00 -0.77 -4.41
CA LYS A 8 -13.83 0.25 -3.37
C LYS A 8 -14.72 -0.04 -2.17
N HIS A 9 -14.31 0.41 -1.00
CA HIS A 9 -14.95 0.12 0.29
C HIS A 9 -14.92 -1.36 0.70
N ALA A 10 -13.93 -2.08 0.15
CA ALA A 10 -13.76 -3.52 0.39
C ALA A 10 -14.95 -4.40 -0.04
N LEU A 11 -15.81 -3.92 -0.92
CA LEU A 11 -16.95 -4.69 -1.38
C LEU A 11 -16.49 -5.84 -2.29
N THR A 12 -17.06 -7.01 -2.13
CA THR A 12 -16.70 -8.20 -2.89
C THR A 12 -17.95 -9.01 -3.30
N SER A 13 -17.83 -9.73 -4.38
CA SER A 13 -18.80 -10.72 -4.84
C SER A 13 -18.09 -11.81 -5.63
N ILE A 14 -18.72 -12.96 -5.72
CA ILE A 14 -18.21 -14.16 -6.39
C ILE A 14 -19.11 -14.51 -7.56
N SER A 15 -18.49 -14.94 -8.64
CA SER A 15 -19.13 -15.65 -9.73
C SER A 15 -18.56 -17.06 -9.85
N GLU A 16 -19.40 -18.05 -9.91
CA GLU A 16 -19.01 -19.46 -10.10
C GLU A 16 -19.11 -19.91 -11.57
N ASP A 17 -19.69 -19.09 -12.42
CA ASP A 17 -20.03 -19.40 -13.82
C ASP A 17 -19.25 -18.55 -14.86
N GLY A 18 -18.07 -18.05 -14.47
CA GLY A 18 -17.23 -17.26 -15.38
C GLY A 18 -17.69 -15.82 -15.59
N GLY A 19 -18.47 -15.27 -14.66
CA GLY A 19 -18.91 -13.88 -14.69
C GLY A 19 -20.32 -13.66 -15.21
N ASN A 20 -21.07 -14.72 -15.54
CA ASN A 20 -22.44 -14.59 -16.04
C ASN A 20 -23.41 -14.19 -14.93
N THR A 21 -23.23 -14.76 -13.73
CA THR A 21 -23.98 -14.37 -12.53
C THR A 21 -23.05 -14.07 -11.36
N TRP A 22 -23.52 -13.25 -10.44
CA TRP A 22 -22.76 -12.81 -9.28
C TRP A 22 -23.57 -12.98 -7.99
N ALA A 23 -22.91 -13.46 -6.95
CA ALA A 23 -23.53 -13.66 -5.64
C ALA A 23 -24.10 -12.35 -5.06
N GLN A 24 -25.26 -12.46 -4.44
CA GLN A 24 -25.94 -11.39 -3.75
C GLN A 24 -26.35 -11.85 -2.34
N PRO A 25 -26.31 -10.99 -1.33
CA PRO A 25 -25.86 -9.59 -1.40
C PRO A 25 -24.34 -9.46 -1.59
N VAL A 26 -23.92 -8.29 -2.02
CA VAL A 26 -22.50 -7.92 -2.03
C VAL A 26 -22.04 -7.76 -0.57
N GLU A 27 -20.92 -8.37 -0.25
CA GLU A 27 -20.36 -8.38 1.11
C GLU A 27 -19.05 -7.59 1.18
N ARG A 28 -18.52 -7.41 2.39
CA ARG A 28 -17.18 -6.88 2.58
C ARG A 28 -16.16 -8.01 2.66
N ALA A 29 -15.06 -7.87 1.93
CA ALA A 29 -13.94 -8.80 2.03
C ALA A 29 -13.35 -8.75 3.46
N LYS A 30 -13.17 -9.91 4.07
CA LYS A 30 -12.65 -10.02 5.44
C LYS A 30 -11.18 -9.60 5.50
N GLY A 31 -10.83 -8.86 6.53
CA GLY A 31 -9.46 -8.40 6.75
C GLY A 31 -8.95 -7.38 5.72
N PHE A 32 -9.82 -6.90 4.83
CA PHE A 32 -9.46 -5.94 3.80
C PHE A 32 -9.98 -4.54 4.14
N VAL A 33 -9.04 -3.62 4.41
CA VAL A 33 -9.37 -2.23 4.77
C VAL A 33 -9.14 -1.34 3.56
N ASN A 34 -10.21 -0.88 2.95
CA ASN A 34 -10.14 0.04 1.81
C ASN A 34 -11.33 1.00 1.86
N SER A 35 -11.08 2.26 1.53
CA SER A 35 -12.10 3.26 1.35
C SER A 35 -12.30 3.55 -0.14
N ASN A 36 -11.95 4.72 -0.59
CA ASN A 36 -12.27 5.23 -1.93
C ASN A 36 -11.10 5.13 -2.93
N ALA A 37 -9.99 4.52 -2.52
CA ALA A 37 -8.83 4.37 -3.38
C ALA A 37 -9.03 3.29 -4.45
N LYS A 38 -8.28 3.38 -5.54
CA LYS A 38 -8.16 2.30 -6.51
C LYS A 38 -7.41 1.14 -5.89
N ILE A 39 -7.74 -0.05 -6.33
CA ILE A 39 -7.11 -1.31 -5.97
C ILE A 39 -6.61 -2.01 -7.22
N TRP A 40 -5.54 -2.75 -7.08
CA TRP A 40 -5.03 -3.66 -8.08
C TRP A 40 -4.85 -5.03 -7.46
N GLY A 41 -5.41 -6.06 -8.09
CA GLY A 41 -5.29 -7.44 -7.63
C GLY A 41 -4.66 -8.32 -8.71
N GLN A 42 -3.82 -9.25 -8.28
CA GLN A 42 -3.16 -10.22 -9.15
C GLN A 42 -2.95 -11.54 -8.39
N ARG A 43 -3.09 -12.66 -9.11
CA ARG A 43 -2.61 -13.93 -8.62
C ARG A 43 -1.11 -14.03 -8.88
N LEU A 44 -0.34 -14.30 -7.84
CA LEU A 44 1.11 -14.42 -7.89
C LEU A 44 1.54 -15.82 -8.38
N SER A 45 2.82 -15.95 -8.70
CA SER A 45 3.43 -17.21 -9.17
C SER A 45 3.35 -18.33 -8.13
N ASP A 46 3.32 -18.00 -6.83
CA ASP A 46 3.15 -18.95 -5.73
C ASP A 46 1.69 -19.37 -5.49
N GLY A 47 0.76 -18.84 -6.30
CA GLY A 47 -0.68 -19.10 -6.21
C GLY A 47 -1.45 -18.20 -5.24
N THR A 48 -0.78 -17.35 -4.49
CA THR A 48 -1.38 -16.37 -3.59
C THR A 48 -2.03 -15.23 -4.38
N TYR A 49 -3.12 -14.68 -3.90
CA TYR A 49 -3.71 -13.45 -4.42
C TYR A 49 -3.13 -12.26 -3.65
N ALA A 50 -2.57 -11.32 -4.37
CA ALA A 50 -2.06 -10.07 -3.83
C ALA A 50 -2.94 -8.92 -4.29
N THR A 51 -3.24 -8.00 -3.38
CA THR A 51 -3.98 -6.77 -3.69
C THR A 51 -3.19 -5.57 -3.19
N VAL A 52 -2.85 -4.66 -4.09
CA VAL A 52 -2.10 -3.44 -3.78
C VAL A 52 -3.05 -2.25 -3.84
N TYR A 53 -3.04 -1.43 -2.80
CA TYR A 53 -4.02 -0.36 -2.61
C TYR A 53 -3.62 0.61 -1.50
N ASN A 54 -4.43 1.66 -1.30
CA ASN A 54 -4.30 2.54 -0.13
C ASN A 54 -5.30 2.08 0.96
N PRO A 55 -4.83 1.66 2.13
CA PRO A 55 -5.68 1.09 3.19
C PRO A 55 -6.31 2.16 4.11
N SER A 56 -6.53 3.36 3.62
CA SER A 56 -7.09 4.47 4.38
C SER A 56 -8.06 5.30 3.54
N GLU A 57 -8.66 6.32 4.11
CA GLU A 57 -9.44 7.31 3.37
C GLU A 57 -8.59 8.17 2.45
N PHE A 58 -7.31 8.31 2.78
CA PHE A 58 -6.34 9.06 2.02
C PHE A 58 -5.66 8.18 0.97
N ARG A 59 -4.93 8.79 0.04
CA ARG A 59 -4.12 8.10 -0.97
C ARG A 59 -2.74 7.75 -0.43
N TRP A 60 -2.70 7.25 0.81
CA TRP A 60 -1.48 6.97 1.56
C TRP A 60 -1.77 6.07 2.77
N PRO A 61 -0.82 5.16 3.15
CA PRO A 61 0.32 4.70 2.36
C PRO A 61 -0.10 3.81 1.18
N LEU A 62 0.84 3.29 0.40
CA LEU A 62 0.60 2.18 -0.51
C LEU A 62 0.93 0.88 0.21
N ALA A 63 0.00 -0.03 0.23
CA ALA A 63 0.11 -1.29 0.95
C ALA A 63 -0.25 -2.48 0.07
N ILE A 64 0.14 -3.66 0.51
CA ILE A 64 -0.22 -4.95 -0.10
C ILE A 64 -0.85 -5.86 0.95
N SER A 65 -1.97 -6.46 0.59
CA SER A 65 -2.62 -7.53 1.37
C SER A 65 -2.65 -8.82 0.58
N LEU A 66 -2.50 -9.92 1.29
CA LEU A 66 -2.47 -11.27 0.71
C LEU A 66 -3.71 -12.07 1.10
N SER A 67 -4.12 -12.92 0.17
CA SER A 67 -5.25 -13.82 0.35
C SER A 67 -4.98 -15.15 -0.36
N LYS A 68 -5.47 -16.25 0.20
CA LYS A 68 -5.40 -17.57 -0.42
C LYS A 68 -6.57 -17.83 -1.38
N ASP A 69 -7.66 -17.14 -1.21
CA ASP A 69 -8.93 -17.35 -1.93
C ASP A 69 -9.46 -16.10 -2.65
N GLY A 70 -8.87 -14.94 -2.40
CA GLY A 70 -9.30 -13.64 -2.91
C GLY A 70 -10.44 -13.00 -2.10
N LEU A 71 -10.87 -13.60 -0.98
CA LEU A 71 -11.98 -13.15 -0.15
C LEU A 71 -11.58 -12.76 1.26
N GLU A 72 -10.70 -13.54 1.86
CA GLU A 72 -10.17 -13.29 3.19
C GLU A 72 -8.70 -12.89 3.10
N TYR A 73 -8.40 -11.72 3.60
CA TYR A 73 -7.07 -11.12 3.58
C TYR A 73 -6.45 -11.20 4.97
N THR A 74 -5.26 -11.76 5.05
CA THR A 74 -4.61 -12.12 6.33
C THR A 74 -3.42 -11.26 6.68
N THR A 75 -2.95 -10.44 5.73
CA THR A 75 -1.77 -9.60 5.93
C THR A 75 -2.03 -8.18 5.43
N LEU A 76 -1.29 -7.24 5.99
CA LEU A 76 -1.22 -5.86 5.52
C LEU A 76 0.24 -5.41 5.63
N ASN A 77 0.93 -5.39 4.51
CA ASN A 77 2.34 -5.00 4.45
C ASN A 77 2.50 -3.69 3.69
N LEU A 78 3.53 -2.95 4.06
CA LEU A 78 3.87 -1.70 3.42
C LEU A 78 4.57 -1.96 2.07
N VAL A 79 4.14 -1.24 1.04
CA VAL A 79 4.82 -1.18 -0.27
C VAL A 79 5.60 0.12 -0.39
N HIS A 80 4.94 1.24 -0.10
CA HIS A 80 5.57 2.56 -0.16
C HIS A 80 4.86 3.54 0.77
N GLY A 81 5.63 4.23 1.58
CA GLY A 81 5.12 5.15 2.58
C GLY A 81 5.64 6.57 2.49
N GLU A 82 6.73 6.81 1.84
CA GLU A 82 7.25 8.15 1.67
C GLU A 82 6.35 8.99 0.76
N ILE A 83 6.29 10.27 1.03
CA ILE A 83 5.57 11.25 0.24
C ILE A 83 6.54 12.36 -0.16
N THR A 84 6.70 12.54 -1.46
CA THR A 84 7.48 13.66 -1.97
C THR A 84 6.71 14.98 -1.81
N PRO A 85 7.39 16.12 -1.69
CA PRO A 85 6.74 17.42 -1.73
C PRO A 85 5.88 17.59 -2.98
N MET A 86 4.64 18.03 -2.79
CA MET A 86 3.75 18.32 -3.90
C MET A 86 4.18 19.62 -4.58
N ARG A 87 4.45 19.56 -5.89
CA ARG A 87 4.97 20.70 -6.67
C ARG A 87 3.88 21.59 -7.25
N TYR A 88 2.73 20.99 -7.54
CA TYR A 88 1.65 21.68 -8.23
C TYR A 88 0.35 21.58 -7.43
N GLY A 89 -0.34 22.72 -7.30
CA GLY A 89 -1.71 22.76 -6.79
C GLY A 89 -2.71 22.33 -7.87
N GLY A 90 -3.96 22.22 -7.50
CA GLY A 90 -5.07 21.96 -8.42
C GLY A 90 -6.26 21.27 -7.77
N ASN A 91 -7.40 21.35 -8.44
CA ASN A 91 -8.60 20.66 -8.02
C ASN A 91 -8.38 19.14 -8.03
N TYR A 92 -8.87 18.45 -7.00
CA TYR A 92 -8.74 17.01 -6.84
C TYR A 92 -7.29 16.50 -6.71
N LYS A 93 -6.35 17.39 -6.43
CA LYS A 93 -5.00 16.96 -6.03
C LYS A 93 -5.04 16.33 -4.64
N SER A 94 -4.27 15.27 -4.48
CA SER A 94 -4.03 14.60 -3.21
C SER A 94 -2.62 14.06 -3.23
N PHE A 95 -1.99 14.04 -2.07
CA PHE A 95 -0.65 13.46 -1.96
C PHE A 95 -0.70 11.94 -1.91
N GLY A 96 0.49 11.39 -2.02
CA GLY A 96 0.78 9.98 -1.80
C GLY A 96 0.77 9.14 -3.07
N PRO A 97 1.17 7.88 -2.89
CA PRO A 97 1.24 6.87 -3.95
C PRO A 97 -0.18 6.38 -4.29
N GLN A 98 -0.67 6.72 -5.45
CA GLN A 98 -2.05 6.46 -5.85
C GLN A 98 -2.18 5.95 -7.28
N TYR A 99 -3.36 5.42 -7.62
CA TYR A 99 -3.67 4.87 -8.95
C TYR A 99 -2.76 3.71 -9.34
N VAL A 100 -2.53 2.82 -8.41
CA VAL A 100 -1.67 1.65 -8.61
C VAL A 100 -2.16 0.75 -9.75
N ARG A 101 -1.20 0.22 -10.50
CA ARG A 101 -1.38 -0.79 -11.54
C ARG A 101 -0.22 -1.77 -11.50
N GLY A 102 -0.52 -3.06 -11.58
CA GLY A 102 0.51 -4.07 -11.83
C GLY A 102 1.04 -3.98 -13.24
N ILE A 103 2.31 -4.25 -13.40
CA ILE A 103 3.00 -4.37 -14.67
C ILE A 103 3.01 -5.85 -15.06
N GLN A 104 2.49 -6.14 -16.25
CA GLN A 104 2.60 -7.45 -16.87
C GLN A 104 3.27 -7.30 -18.21
N GLU A 105 4.25 -8.12 -18.50
CA GLU A 105 4.90 -8.12 -19.79
C GLU A 105 4.02 -8.85 -20.84
N GLY A 106 3.58 -8.09 -21.82
CA GLY A 106 2.58 -8.59 -22.79
C GLY A 106 1.30 -9.00 -22.07
N ASN A 107 0.92 -10.25 -22.19
CA ASN A 107 -0.22 -10.86 -21.49
C ASN A 107 0.22 -11.81 -20.36
N GLY A 108 1.48 -11.73 -19.96
CA GLY A 108 2.09 -12.67 -19.03
C GLY A 108 2.47 -12.11 -17.68
N THR A 109 3.11 -12.95 -16.91
CA THR A 109 3.76 -12.63 -15.66
C THR A 109 5.06 -11.88 -15.95
N PRO A 110 5.51 -10.95 -15.09
CA PRO A 110 6.83 -10.37 -15.19
C PRO A 110 7.92 -11.43 -15.31
N PRO A 111 9.02 -11.19 -16.04
CA PRO A 111 10.00 -12.21 -16.40
C PRO A 111 10.70 -12.87 -15.20
N ASP A 112 10.77 -12.16 -14.07
CA ASP A 112 11.36 -12.65 -12.81
C ASP A 112 10.36 -13.36 -11.89
N GLY A 113 9.07 -13.39 -12.27
CA GLY A 113 8.01 -13.98 -11.44
C GLY A 113 7.57 -13.11 -10.24
N ASP A 114 8.20 -11.98 -10.04
CA ASP A 114 7.88 -11.03 -8.97
C ASP A 114 6.73 -10.10 -9.34
N LEU A 115 6.18 -9.39 -8.37
CA LEU A 115 5.14 -8.41 -8.60
C LEU A 115 5.75 -7.02 -8.79
N TRP A 116 5.52 -6.46 -9.96
CA TRP A 116 5.90 -5.09 -10.29
C TRP A 116 4.66 -4.22 -10.37
N VAL A 117 4.67 -3.09 -9.68
CA VAL A 117 3.57 -2.14 -9.69
C VAL A 117 4.03 -0.73 -10.00
N THR A 118 3.24 -0.04 -10.82
CA THR A 118 3.39 1.40 -11.04
C THR A 118 2.33 2.16 -10.26
N TYR A 119 2.64 3.36 -9.86
CA TYR A 119 1.70 4.28 -9.23
C TYR A 119 2.12 5.72 -9.44
N SER A 120 1.19 6.63 -9.25
CA SER A 120 1.46 8.06 -9.35
C SER A 120 1.72 8.62 -7.96
N MET A 121 2.88 9.22 -7.77
CA MET A 121 3.18 10.01 -6.57
C MET A 121 2.60 11.40 -6.73
N ASN A 122 1.69 11.81 -5.83
CA ASN A 122 1.02 13.13 -5.81
C ASN A 122 0.28 13.49 -7.12
N LYS A 123 0.01 12.54 -8.01
CA LYS A 123 -0.42 12.78 -9.41
C LYS A 123 0.58 13.65 -10.21
N GLU A 124 1.84 13.51 -9.93
CA GLU A 124 2.93 14.28 -10.54
C GLU A 124 3.98 13.40 -11.21
N ASP A 125 4.44 12.39 -10.49
CA ASP A 125 5.48 11.49 -10.95
C ASP A 125 4.98 10.06 -11.03
N MET A 126 5.53 9.29 -11.96
CA MET A 126 5.32 7.84 -12.04
C MET A 126 6.44 7.11 -11.34
N TRP A 127 6.04 6.27 -10.40
CA TRP A 127 6.94 5.45 -9.61
C TRP A 127 6.69 3.96 -9.87
N VAL A 128 7.70 3.16 -9.59
CA VAL A 128 7.66 1.70 -9.71
C VAL A 128 8.15 1.10 -8.41
N SER A 129 7.44 0.10 -7.91
CA SER A 129 7.91 -0.77 -6.84
C SER A 129 8.03 -2.19 -7.33
N HIS A 130 9.15 -2.82 -6.99
CA HIS A 130 9.43 -4.24 -7.18
C HIS A 130 9.15 -4.96 -5.85
N ILE A 131 8.27 -5.95 -5.88
CA ILE A 131 7.85 -6.71 -4.72
C ILE A 131 8.19 -8.18 -4.96
N PRO A 132 9.22 -8.71 -4.27
CA PRO A 132 9.61 -10.11 -4.41
C PRO A 132 8.48 -11.07 -4.06
N VAL A 133 8.40 -12.19 -4.77
CA VAL A 133 7.47 -13.29 -4.51
C VAL A 133 8.27 -14.52 -4.03
N PRO A 134 7.89 -15.15 -2.93
CA PRO A 134 6.72 -14.88 -2.07
C PRO A 134 6.85 -13.58 -1.29
N VAL A 135 5.74 -12.85 -1.19
CA VAL A 135 5.70 -11.60 -0.43
C VAL A 135 5.92 -11.89 1.06
N ARG A 136 6.90 -11.21 1.65
CA ARG A 136 7.25 -11.36 3.06
C ARG A 136 7.32 -9.99 3.71
N ALA A 137 6.89 -9.93 4.97
CA ALA A 137 7.17 -8.75 5.80
C ALA A 137 8.65 -8.77 6.20
N HIS A 138 9.28 -7.62 6.10
CA HIS A 138 10.65 -7.42 6.60
C HIS A 138 10.68 -6.77 8.00
N ALA A 139 9.53 -6.30 8.48
CA ALA A 139 9.41 -5.78 9.83
C ALA A 139 9.57 -6.90 10.86
N SER A 140 10.41 -6.70 11.86
CA SER A 140 10.48 -7.59 13.01
C SER A 140 9.31 -7.31 13.96
N GLU A 141 8.91 -8.33 14.73
CA GLU A 141 7.90 -8.15 15.79
C GLU A 141 8.41 -7.28 16.95
N HIS A 142 9.73 -7.11 17.02
CA HIS A 142 10.40 -6.27 18.02
C HIS A 142 11.34 -5.31 17.29
N ALA A 143 11.14 -4.01 17.54
CA ALA A 143 12.08 -2.97 17.15
C ALA A 143 12.68 -2.39 18.43
N ASP A 144 14.00 -2.39 18.52
CA ASP A 144 14.75 -1.78 19.61
C ASP A 144 15.84 -0.90 19.01
N ASP A 145 15.69 0.40 19.18
CA ASP A 145 16.63 1.39 18.67
C ASP A 145 16.74 2.53 19.69
N ASP A 146 17.93 2.83 20.11
CA ASP A 146 18.17 3.90 21.05
C ASP A 146 18.38 5.28 20.38
N PHE A 147 18.34 5.31 19.04
CA PHE A 147 18.53 6.49 18.19
C PHE A 147 19.82 7.26 18.44
N ALA A 148 20.75 6.76 19.26
CA ALA A 148 21.90 7.49 19.76
C ALA A 148 23.04 7.66 18.76
N GLY A 149 23.02 6.92 17.66
CA GLY A 149 24.10 6.91 16.66
C GLY A 149 23.84 7.77 15.43
N TYR A 150 22.62 8.22 15.24
CA TYR A 150 22.20 8.90 14.02
C TYR A 150 22.46 10.40 14.07
N LYS A 151 22.97 10.95 12.97
CA LYS A 151 23.22 12.39 12.80
C LYS A 151 22.01 13.10 12.21
N ASP A 152 21.28 12.40 11.35
CA ASP A 152 20.07 12.93 10.72
C ASP A 152 19.09 11.79 10.36
N LEU A 153 17.87 12.17 9.95
CA LEU A 153 16.80 11.23 9.64
C LEU A 153 17.09 10.30 8.46
N SER A 154 18.01 10.66 7.57
CA SER A 154 18.34 9.83 6.40
C SER A 154 19.15 8.59 6.77
N GLU A 155 19.73 8.56 7.95
CA GLU A 155 20.48 7.42 8.48
C GLU A 155 19.57 6.34 9.09
N LEU A 156 18.28 6.62 9.28
CA LEU A 156 17.29 5.69 9.82
C LEU A 156 16.82 4.67 8.77
N THR A 157 17.72 3.87 8.24
CA THR A 157 17.45 2.96 7.11
C THR A 157 16.52 1.80 7.48
N ASP A 158 16.45 1.43 8.75
CA ASP A 158 15.58 0.36 9.26
C ASP A 158 14.20 0.86 9.67
N TRP A 159 13.98 2.18 9.58
CA TRP A 159 12.74 2.83 9.94
C TRP A 159 12.06 3.46 8.73
N ASN A 160 10.76 3.29 8.63
CA ASN A 160 9.94 4.02 7.67
C ASN A 160 9.25 5.18 8.38
N LEU A 161 9.68 6.38 8.09
CA LEU A 161 9.08 7.60 8.64
C LEU A 161 7.93 8.07 7.77
N TYR A 162 6.74 8.07 8.35
CA TYR A 162 5.54 8.60 7.73
C TYR A 162 5.20 9.92 8.38
N SER A 163 5.66 10.99 7.79
CA SER A 163 5.22 12.33 8.16
C SER A 163 4.57 12.97 6.95
N LEU A 164 3.33 13.37 7.10
CA LEU A 164 2.76 14.36 6.20
C LEU A 164 3.60 15.61 6.34
N GLN A 165 3.77 16.37 5.27
CA GLN A 165 4.70 17.49 5.13
C GLN A 165 4.71 18.52 6.28
N TRP A 166 3.78 18.41 7.19
CA TRP A 166 3.50 19.40 8.21
C TRP A 166 3.72 18.92 9.63
N ALA A 167 3.82 17.63 9.83
CA ALA A 167 4.13 17.09 11.16
C ALA A 167 5.67 16.98 11.31
N PRO A 168 6.29 17.76 12.18
CA PRO A 168 7.73 17.72 12.35
C PRO A 168 8.20 16.38 12.90
N VAL A 169 9.26 15.86 12.29
CA VAL A 169 10.01 14.71 12.77
C VAL A 169 11.45 15.14 12.93
N SER A 170 12.05 14.84 14.05
CA SER A 170 13.45 15.21 14.31
C SER A 170 14.14 14.18 15.21
N LEU A 171 15.47 14.20 15.20
CA LEU A 171 16.29 13.51 16.17
C LEU A 171 16.72 14.50 17.24
N ASP A 172 16.58 14.10 18.50
CA ASP A 172 17.06 14.84 19.67
C ASP A 172 17.88 13.92 20.57
N GLY A 173 19.19 13.91 20.36
CA GLY A 173 20.12 13.03 21.05
C GLY A 173 19.81 11.55 20.73
N LYS A 174 19.15 10.88 21.65
CA LYS A 174 18.73 9.46 21.53
C LYS A 174 17.21 9.30 21.39
N TRP A 175 16.54 10.34 20.95
CA TRP A 175 15.09 10.30 20.78
C TRP A 175 14.70 10.59 19.34
N LEU A 176 13.82 9.78 18.79
CA LEU A 176 13.04 10.14 17.60
C LEU A 176 11.81 10.91 18.09
N VAL A 177 11.75 12.18 17.79
CA VAL A 177 10.66 13.07 18.20
C VAL A 177 9.63 13.17 17.09
N LEU A 178 8.42 12.70 17.35
CA LEU A 178 7.25 12.83 16.49
C LEU A 178 6.34 13.89 17.10
N GLN A 179 6.01 14.92 16.35
CA GLN A 179 5.28 16.05 16.85
C GLN A 179 4.05 16.32 16.01
N ASP A 180 2.87 16.28 16.61
CA ASP A 180 1.66 16.74 15.96
C ASP A 180 1.67 18.25 15.84
N LYS A 181 1.21 18.73 14.71
CA LYS A 181 1.09 20.16 14.45
C LYS A 181 -0.33 20.66 14.70
N ASP A 182 -1.30 19.90 14.28
CA ASP A 182 -2.72 20.14 14.54
C ASP A 182 -3.55 18.85 14.42
N LEU A 183 -4.88 18.96 14.46
CA LEU A 183 -5.81 17.83 14.42
C LEU A 183 -5.68 16.89 13.22
N PHE A 184 -5.07 17.34 12.12
CA PHE A 184 -4.96 16.59 10.88
C PHE A 184 -3.52 16.26 10.49
N ASP A 185 -2.55 16.81 11.18
CA ASP A 185 -1.13 16.62 10.93
C ASP A 185 -0.56 15.66 11.98
N TYR A 186 -0.12 14.49 11.54
CA TYR A 186 0.48 13.50 12.43
C TYR A 186 1.72 12.88 11.78
N ALA A 187 2.70 12.55 12.59
CA ALA A 187 3.86 11.76 12.23
C ALA A 187 3.71 10.33 12.78
N ARG A 188 4.19 9.35 12.03
CA ARG A 188 4.21 7.92 12.41
C ARG A 188 5.53 7.27 12.04
#